data_1d71cb8c74ede9debedba827da45d987
#
_entry.id   1d71cb8c74ede9debedba827da45d987
#
_cell.length_a   1.000
_cell.length_b   1.000
_cell.length_c   1.000
_cell.angle_alpha   90.00
_cell.angle_beta   90.00
_cell.angle_gamma   90.00
#
_symmetry.space_group_name_H-M   'P 1'
#
loop_
_entity.id
_entity.type
_entity.pdbx_description
1 polymer ?
#
loop_
_entity_poly.entity_id
_entity_poly.type
_entity_poly.pdbx_seq_one_letter_code
_entity_poly.pdbx_strand_id
1 'polypeptide(L)'
;MAETMGMTHTLPNLKGMPYGGAWSIHDSETVDYVSLSEPSPKPDVKKFLNDYAHWMKQGHTLEGIDKYKHFAFANGTTEVFDKFYMQNTHRRLRLWRGEYFYHQIVARENFYNNFAWIDDGPILDMDVVVVSLPFANTGGIPDDFDKIMQLCCTRNVNVLIDMAYINISKPVKVNLDYDCIKVVATSLSKVFPVETHRIGMRLMKDYLDDS
;
A
#
# COMPACT_ATOMS: atom_id res chain seq x y z
N MET A 1 17.49 -29.32 -0.86
CA MET A 1 17.10 -28.49 -2.02
C MET A 1 15.60 -28.27 -1.88
N ALA A 2 15.20 -27.15 -1.35
CA ALA A 2 13.80 -26.75 -1.40
C ALA A 2 13.53 -26.29 -2.84
N GLU A 3 13.01 -27.18 -3.65
CA GLU A 3 12.37 -26.75 -4.89
C GLU A 3 11.22 -25.85 -4.48
N THR A 4 11.34 -24.60 -4.79
CA THR A 4 10.28 -23.62 -4.71
C THR A 4 9.22 -23.98 -5.75
N MET A 5 8.43 -25.01 -5.45
CA MET A 5 7.40 -25.53 -6.38
C MET A 5 6.44 -24.42 -6.83
N GLY A 6 6.23 -23.38 -6.03
CA GLY A 6 5.44 -22.21 -6.42
C GLY A 6 6.04 -21.39 -7.56
N MET A 7 7.37 -21.24 -7.62
CA MET A 7 8.02 -20.45 -8.68
C MET A 7 8.08 -21.17 -10.01
N THR A 8 8.18 -22.50 -10.04
CA THR A 8 8.20 -23.27 -11.28
C THR A 8 6.84 -23.30 -11.97
N HIS A 9 5.74 -23.18 -11.24
CA HIS A 9 4.39 -23.15 -11.82
C HIS A 9 3.94 -21.75 -12.26
N THR A 10 4.47 -20.69 -11.63
CA THR A 10 4.09 -19.32 -11.97
C THR A 10 4.91 -18.75 -13.12
N LEU A 11 6.18 -19.10 -13.26
CA LEU A 11 7.05 -18.60 -14.33
C LEU A 11 6.57 -18.89 -15.75
N PRO A 12 6.07 -20.10 -16.10
CA PRO A 12 5.47 -20.33 -17.42
C PRO A 12 4.22 -19.49 -17.68
N ASN A 13 3.40 -19.25 -16.65
CA ASN A 13 2.19 -18.44 -16.76
C ASN A 13 2.51 -16.95 -16.94
N LEU A 14 3.62 -16.47 -16.38
CA LEU A 14 4.08 -15.10 -16.57
C LEU A 14 4.60 -14.83 -17.98
N LYS A 15 5.12 -15.84 -18.69
CA LYS A 15 5.65 -15.69 -20.06
C LYS A 15 4.61 -15.27 -21.10
N GLY A 16 3.33 -15.49 -20.84
CA GLY A 16 2.24 -15.10 -21.73
C GLY A 16 1.46 -13.87 -21.28
N MET A 17 1.79 -13.31 -20.13
CA MET A 17 1.09 -12.15 -19.58
C MET A 17 1.74 -10.86 -20.06
N PRO A 18 1.00 -9.94 -20.69
CA PRO A 18 1.54 -8.66 -21.19
C PRO A 18 2.02 -7.73 -20.06
N TYR A 19 1.67 -8.02 -18.83
CA TYR A 19 2.07 -7.27 -17.65
C TYR A 19 2.63 -8.24 -16.61
N GLY A 20 3.94 -8.23 -16.44
CA GLY A 20 4.62 -8.95 -15.38
C GLY A 20 4.22 -8.41 -14.00
N GLY A 21 2.97 -8.66 -13.57
CA GLY A 21 2.51 -8.33 -12.23
C GLY A 21 3.21 -9.20 -11.19
N ALA A 22 3.49 -8.66 -10.01
CA ALA A 22 3.91 -9.47 -8.90
C ALA A 22 2.73 -10.33 -8.41
N TRP A 23 2.92 -11.63 -8.48
CA TRP A 23 1.96 -12.61 -7.99
C TRP A 23 2.13 -12.83 -6.49
N SER A 24 1.10 -13.32 -5.83
CA SER A 24 1.16 -13.75 -4.43
C SER A 24 2.07 -14.97 -4.28
N ILE A 25 2.41 -15.26 -3.02
CA ILE A 25 3.12 -16.50 -2.69
C ILE A 25 2.12 -17.64 -2.75
N HIS A 26 2.42 -18.64 -3.57
CA HIS A 26 1.61 -19.84 -3.77
C HIS A 26 2.36 -21.05 -3.22
N ASP A 27 2.36 -21.25 -1.91
CA ASP A 27 2.75 -22.52 -1.30
C ASP A 27 1.54 -23.46 -1.25
N SER A 28 1.80 -24.77 -1.31
CA SER A 28 0.74 -25.77 -1.41
C SER A 28 -0.19 -25.78 -0.19
N GLU A 29 0.35 -25.59 0.99
CA GLU A 29 -0.44 -25.59 2.24
C GLU A 29 -1.42 -24.42 2.28
N THR A 30 -0.96 -23.22 1.94
CA THR A 30 -1.82 -22.03 1.91
C THR A 30 -2.86 -22.10 0.79
N VAL A 31 -2.48 -22.61 -0.40
CA VAL A 31 -3.42 -22.83 -1.51
C VAL A 31 -4.53 -23.80 -1.10
N ASP A 32 -4.18 -24.94 -0.50
CA ASP A 32 -5.13 -25.93 -0.03
C ASP A 32 -6.05 -25.34 1.07
N TYR A 33 -5.48 -24.62 2.03
CA TYR A 33 -6.25 -23.97 3.09
C TYR A 33 -7.28 -22.99 2.53
N VAL A 34 -6.89 -22.11 1.61
CA VAL A 34 -7.80 -21.14 0.99
C VAL A 34 -8.88 -21.84 0.16
N SER A 35 -8.49 -22.89 -0.59
CA SER A 35 -9.41 -23.61 -1.50
C SER A 35 -10.45 -24.45 -0.75
N LEU A 36 -10.09 -24.98 0.42
CA LEU A 36 -10.95 -25.84 1.23
C LEU A 36 -11.70 -25.11 2.33
N SER A 37 -11.40 -23.82 2.53
CA SER A 37 -12.06 -23.03 3.57
C SER A 37 -13.48 -22.67 3.17
N GLU A 38 -14.41 -22.95 4.05
CA GLU A 38 -15.82 -22.52 3.90
C GLU A 38 -15.98 -21.10 4.43
N PRO A 39 -16.74 -20.24 3.73
CA PRO A 39 -17.05 -18.90 4.22
C PRO A 39 -17.78 -18.95 5.56
N SER A 40 -17.31 -18.17 6.53
CA SER A 40 -18.03 -18.05 7.81
C SER A 40 -19.40 -17.39 7.56
N PRO A 41 -20.51 -17.99 8.05
CA PRO A 41 -21.84 -17.39 7.93
C PRO A 41 -21.99 -16.09 8.74
N LYS A 42 -21.10 -15.88 9.71
CA LYS A 42 -21.05 -14.68 10.56
C LYS A 42 -19.59 -14.25 10.76
N PRO A 43 -18.97 -13.59 9.77
CA PRO A 43 -17.59 -13.15 9.90
C PRO A 43 -17.48 -12.07 10.97
N ASP A 44 -16.52 -12.24 11.87
CA ASP A 44 -16.16 -11.20 12.84
C ASP A 44 -15.13 -10.26 12.19
N VAL A 45 -15.64 -9.26 11.48
CA VAL A 45 -14.84 -8.25 10.77
C VAL A 45 -13.93 -7.49 11.73
N LYS A 46 -14.41 -7.15 12.93
CA LYS A 46 -13.61 -6.42 13.90
C LYS A 46 -12.42 -7.24 14.40
N LYS A 47 -12.67 -8.50 14.72
CA LYS A 47 -11.60 -9.42 15.11
C LYS A 47 -10.58 -9.58 13.99
N PHE A 48 -11.03 -9.81 12.76
CA PHE A 48 -10.15 -9.95 11.60
C PHE A 48 -9.25 -8.72 11.41
N LEU A 49 -9.81 -7.51 11.46
CA LEU A 49 -9.04 -6.28 11.29
C LEU A 49 -8.00 -6.09 12.41
N ASN A 50 -8.35 -6.45 13.65
CA ASN A 50 -7.41 -6.42 14.77
C ASN A 50 -6.27 -7.44 14.58
N ASP A 51 -6.60 -8.68 14.21
CA ASP A 51 -5.62 -9.75 13.97
C ASP A 51 -4.69 -9.34 12.81
N TYR A 52 -5.25 -8.77 11.73
CA TYR A 52 -4.47 -8.29 10.61
C TYR A 52 -3.53 -7.14 11.00
N ALA A 53 -4.01 -6.15 11.74
CA ALA A 53 -3.17 -5.04 12.19
C ALA A 53 -2.03 -5.53 13.11
N HIS A 54 -2.27 -6.57 13.91
CA HIS A 54 -1.25 -7.21 14.72
C HIS A 54 -0.23 -7.97 13.85
N TRP A 55 -0.74 -8.78 12.92
CA TRP A 55 0.10 -9.57 12.01
C TRP A 55 0.95 -8.68 11.09
N MET A 56 0.40 -7.60 10.56
CA MET A 56 1.13 -6.65 9.70
C MET A 56 2.38 -6.07 10.36
N LYS A 57 2.38 -5.94 11.70
CA LYS A 57 3.53 -5.44 12.46
C LYS A 57 4.63 -6.48 12.67
N GLN A 58 4.33 -7.77 12.48
CA GLN A 58 5.31 -8.82 12.73
C GLN A 58 6.51 -8.68 11.80
N GLY A 59 7.70 -8.63 12.40
CA GLY A 59 8.95 -8.43 11.66
C GLY A 59 9.27 -6.99 11.26
N HIS A 60 8.36 -6.02 11.54
CA HIS A 60 8.55 -4.61 11.22
C HIS A 60 8.45 -3.73 12.47
N THR A 61 9.07 -2.54 12.42
CA THR A 61 8.86 -1.47 13.40
C THR A 61 8.10 -0.34 12.73
N LEU A 62 6.78 -0.35 12.89
CA LEU A 62 5.85 0.63 12.33
C LEU A 62 5.41 1.59 13.43
N GLU A 63 6.24 2.61 13.72
CA GLU A 63 5.97 3.55 14.78
C GLU A 63 4.69 4.36 14.48
N GLY A 64 3.80 4.48 15.47
CA GLY A 64 2.54 5.22 15.33
C GLY A 64 1.41 4.48 14.61
N ILE A 65 1.62 3.25 14.11
CA ILE A 65 0.56 2.49 13.43
C ILE A 65 -0.67 2.24 14.32
N ASP A 66 -0.50 2.15 15.64
CA ASP A 66 -1.58 1.96 16.59
C ASP A 66 -2.54 3.17 16.72
N LYS A 67 -2.18 4.31 16.14
CA LYS A 67 -3.03 5.50 16.06
C LYS A 67 -4.07 5.41 14.94
N TYR A 68 -3.88 4.49 13.97
CA TYR A 68 -4.81 4.26 12.86
C TYR A 68 -5.92 3.34 13.34
N LYS A 69 -7.00 3.90 13.89
CA LYS A 69 -8.10 3.17 14.53
C LYS A 69 -9.29 2.92 13.62
N HIS A 70 -9.33 3.57 12.46
CA HIS A 70 -10.40 3.41 11.48
C HIS A 70 -9.91 2.55 10.33
N PHE A 71 -10.61 1.43 10.11
CA PHE A 71 -10.29 0.44 9.10
C PHE A 71 -11.46 0.31 8.15
N ALA A 72 -11.17 0.19 6.86
CA ALA A 72 -12.16 -0.14 5.84
C ALA A 72 -11.59 -1.14 4.84
N PHE A 73 -12.43 -2.07 4.40
CA PHE A 73 -12.09 -2.95 3.27
C PHE A 73 -12.19 -2.20 1.95
N ALA A 74 -11.42 -2.68 0.99
CA ALA A 74 -11.40 -2.19 -0.38
C ALA A 74 -11.12 -3.33 -1.36
N ASN A 75 -11.47 -3.15 -2.61
CA ASN A 75 -11.17 -4.09 -3.71
C ASN A 75 -9.69 -4.02 -4.12
N GLY A 76 -8.80 -4.43 -3.22
CA GLY A 76 -7.36 -4.24 -3.33
C GLY A 76 -6.96 -2.79 -3.01
N THR A 77 -5.65 -2.56 -2.96
CA THR A 77 -5.12 -1.22 -2.66
C THR A 77 -5.42 -0.20 -3.76
N THR A 78 -5.66 -0.64 -4.99
CA THR A 78 -5.99 0.26 -6.12
C THR A 78 -7.22 1.11 -5.83
N GLU A 79 -8.30 0.52 -5.27
CA GLU A 79 -9.48 1.31 -4.88
C GLU A 79 -9.16 2.37 -3.83
N VAL A 80 -8.27 2.05 -2.87
CA VAL A 80 -7.82 3.02 -1.87
C VAL A 80 -7.08 4.18 -2.52
N PHE A 81 -6.21 3.87 -3.50
CA PHE A 81 -5.47 4.89 -4.24
C PHE A 81 -6.41 5.78 -5.05
N ASP A 82 -7.34 5.18 -5.79
CA ASP A 82 -8.28 5.91 -6.65
C ASP A 82 -9.13 6.88 -5.83
N LYS A 83 -9.68 6.43 -4.70
CA LYS A 83 -10.44 7.29 -3.79
C LYS A 83 -9.58 8.45 -3.26
N PHE A 84 -8.35 8.17 -2.85
CA PHE A 84 -7.44 9.21 -2.38
C PHE A 84 -7.09 10.21 -3.49
N TYR A 85 -6.84 9.74 -4.69
CA TYR A 85 -6.58 10.61 -5.84
C TYR A 85 -7.79 11.48 -6.18
N MET A 86 -8.99 10.90 -6.25
CA MET A 86 -10.22 11.65 -6.55
C MET A 86 -10.47 12.78 -5.54
N GLN A 87 -10.20 12.54 -4.26
CA GLN A 87 -10.34 13.57 -3.21
C GLN A 87 -9.29 14.69 -3.31
N ASN A 88 -8.18 14.46 -4.02
CA ASN A 88 -7.05 15.36 -4.08
C ASN A 88 -6.73 15.89 -5.49
N THR A 89 -7.63 15.76 -6.47
CA THR A 89 -7.42 16.21 -7.87
C THR A 89 -7.10 17.70 -8.01
N HIS A 90 -7.54 18.51 -7.04
CA HIS A 90 -7.28 19.94 -6.98
C HIS A 90 -5.89 20.28 -6.42
N ARG A 91 -5.12 19.29 -5.97
CA ARG A 91 -3.79 19.44 -5.39
C ARG A 91 -2.71 19.04 -6.38
N ARG A 92 -1.48 19.53 -6.20
CA ARG A 92 -0.33 19.09 -6.99
C ARG A 92 0.22 17.78 -6.44
N LEU A 93 0.21 16.73 -7.27
CA LEU A 93 0.73 15.41 -6.88
C LEU A 93 2.27 15.44 -6.85
N ARG A 94 2.83 14.87 -5.79
CA ARG A 94 4.27 14.71 -5.59
C ARG A 94 4.61 13.24 -5.37
N LEU A 95 5.58 12.74 -6.12
CA LEU A 95 6.10 11.38 -6.04
C LEU A 95 7.62 11.40 -5.98
N TRP A 96 8.22 10.38 -5.37
CA TRP A 96 9.66 10.12 -5.55
C TRP A 96 9.94 9.50 -6.91
N ARG A 97 11.11 9.80 -7.48
CA ARG A 97 11.57 9.12 -8.70
C ARG A 97 11.78 7.64 -8.43
N GLY A 98 11.20 6.79 -9.27
CA GLY A 98 11.22 5.34 -9.06
C GLY A 98 10.04 4.81 -8.26
N GLU A 99 9.02 5.62 -8.02
CA GLU A 99 7.77 5.21 -7.39
C GLU A 99 7.05 4.11 -8.21
N TYR A 100 6.13 3.39 -7.57
CA TYR A 100 5.35 2.33 -8.19
C TYR A 100 4.67 2.81 -9.49
N PHE A 101 4.76 1.99 -10.51
CA PHE A 101 4.35 2.34 -11.87
C PHE A 101 2.91 2.86 -11.97
N TYR A 102 1.98 2.29 -11.21
CA TYR A 102 0.60 2.76 -11.17
C TYR A 102 0.49 4.23 -10.74
N HIS A 103 1.20 4.63 -9.70
CA HIS A 103 1.23 6.01 -9.22
C HIS A 103 1.81 6.97 -10.27
N GLN A 104 2.82 6.51 -11.04
CA GLN A 104 3.39 7.29 -12.13
C GLN A 104 2.42 7.44 -13.32
N ILE A 105 1.61 6.40 -13.63
CA ILE A 105 0.55 6.51 -14.65
C ILE A 105 -0.48 7.53 -14.21
N VAL A 106 -1.01 7.41 -13.00
CA VAL A 106 -1.99 8.37 -12.46
C VAL A 106 -1.45 9.79 -12.48
N ALA A 107 -0.17 9.99 -12.14
CA ALA A 107 0.47 11.30 -12.22
C ALA A 107 0.43 11.89 -13.64
N ARG A 108 0.68 11.08 -14.65
CA ARG A 108 0.69 11.51 -16.06
C ARG A 108 -0.70 11.75 -16.62
N GLU A 109 -1.66 10.88 -16.28
CA GLU A 109 -3.00 10.89 -16.90
C GLU A 109 -3.98 11.82 -16.16
N ASN A 110 -3.97 11.80 -14.83
CA ASN A 110 -4.95 12.50 -14.01
C ASN A 110 -4.42 13.84 -13.46
N PHE A 111 -3.09 13.96 -13.30
CA PHE A 111 -2.43 15.16 -12.76
C PHE A 111 -1.49 15.82 -13.78
N TYR A 112 -1.72 15.61 -15.05
CA TYR A 112 -0.81 15.97 -16.15
C TYR A 112 -0.17 17.37 -16.03
N ASN A 113 -0.95 18.38 -15.67
CA ASN A 113 -0.48 19.76 -15.48
C ASN A 113 -0.25 20.14 -14.02
N ASN A 114 -0.38 19.19 -13.10
CA ASN A 114 -0.32 19.44 -11.66
C ASN A 114 0.46 18.34 -10.93
N PHE A 115 1.60 17.97 -11.48
CA PHE A 115 2.50 16.95 -10.97
C PHE A 115 3.94 17.46 -10.94
N ALA A 116 4.72 17.06 -9.93
CA ALA A 116 6.17 17.23 -9.88
C ALA A 116 6.82 16.13 -9.03
N TRP A 117 8.06 15.79 -9.32
CA TRP A 117 8.83 14.91 -8.44
C TRP A 117 9.20 15.61 -7.13
N ILE A 118 9.47 14.84 -6.07
CA ILE A 118 9.87 15.40 -4.77
C ILE A 118 11.11 16.30 -4.90
N ASP A 119 12.05 15.92 -5.76
CA ASP A 119 13.33 16.63 -6.01
C ASP A 119 13.21 17.79 -7.00
N ASP A 120 12.07 17.99 -7.66
CA ASP A 120 11.88 19.12 -8.63
C ASP A 120 11.62 20.46 -7.93
N GLY A 121 11.56 20.51 -6.61
CA GLY A 121 11.38 21.76 -5.87
C GLY A 121 10.69 21.55 -4.50
N PRO A 122 10.40 22.64 -3.78
CA PRO A 122 9.87 22.55 -2.44
C PRO A 122 8.46 21.98 -2.37
N ILE A 123 8.13 21.36 -1.24
CA ILE A 123 6.77 20.99 -0.88
C ILE A 123 5.98 22.29 -0.59
N LEU A 124 4.79 22.41 -1.16
CA LEU A 124 3.91 23.57 -1.03
C LEU A 124 2.58 23.17 -0.36
N ASP A 125 1.84 24.16 0.13
CA ASP A 125 0.62 23.95 0.91
C ASP A 125 -0.49 23.19 0.16
N MET A 126 -0.52 23.25 -1.16
CA MET A 126 -1.50 22.53 -1.98
C MET A 126 -0.91 21.29 -2.65
N ASP A 127 0.15 20.72 -2.09
CA ASP A 127 0.65 19.43 -2.55
C ASP A 127 -0.14 18.27 -1.94
N VAL A 128 -0.09 17.13 -2.59
CA VAL A 128 -0.49 15.83 -2.10
C VAL A 128 0.64 14.84 -2.40
N VAL A 129 0.99 13.99 -1.45
CA VAL A 129 2.12 13.07 -1.58
C VAL A 129 1.62 11.63 -1.55
N VAL A 130 2.16 10.80 -2.41
CA VAL A 130 2.00 9.34 -2.35
C VAL A 130 3.37 8.68 -2.35
N VAL A 131 3.57 7.68 -1.50
CA VAL A 131 4.81 6.91 -1.42
C VAL A 131 4.53 5.46 -1.08
N SER A 132 5.18 4.54 -1.82
CA SER A 132 5.20 3.12 -1.47
C SER A 132 6.24 2.84 -0.38
N LEU A 133 5.86 2.07 0.61
CA LEU A 133 6.74 1.60 1.69
C LEU A 133 6.50 0.09 1.94
N PRO A 134 7.43 -0.78 1.63
CA PRO A 134 8.79 -0.50 1.09
C PRO A 134 8.76 0.20 -0.25
N PHE A 135 9.72 1.11 -0.47
CA PHE A 135 9.79 1.91 -1.67
C PHE A 135 10.00 1.05 -2.92
N ALA A 136 9.19 1.28 -3.95
CA ALA A 136 9.10 0.40 -5.11
C ALA A 136 10.44 0.14 -5.81
N ASN A 137 11.30 1.16 -5.89
CA ASN A 137 12.59 1.03 -6.58
C ASN A 137 13.68 0.34 -5.74
N THR A 138 13.67 0.49 -4.42
CA THR A 138 14.78 0.04 -3.55
C THR A 138 14.39 -1.04 -2.56
N GLY A 139 13.11 -1.23 -2.29
CA GLY A 139 12.62 -2.13 -1.24
C GLY A 139 12.87 -1.61 0.18
N GLY A 140 13.34 -0.37 0.33
CA GLY A 140 13.63 0.29 1.61
C GLY A 140 12.69 1.44 1.92
N ILE A 141 13.21 2.42 2.66
CA ILE A 141 12.56 3.71 2.94
C ILE A 141 13.37 4.78 2.21
N PRO A 142 12.77 5.76 1.52
CA PRO A 142 13.52 6.89 0.96
C PRO A 142 14.32 7.63 2.03
N ASP A 143 15.57 7.98 1.75
CA ASP A 143 16.49 8.57 2.73
C ASP A 143 15.98 9.89 3.32
N ASP A 144 15.20 10.63 2.54
CA ASP A 144 14.61 11.91 2.93
C ASP A 144 13.17 11.81 3.44
N PHE A 145 12.64 10.59 3.64
CA PHE A 145 11.24 10.35 4.01
C PHE A 145 10.82 11.19 5.22
N ASP A 146 11.52 11.07 6.34
CA ASP A 146 11.15 11.78 7.57
C ASP A 146 11.19 13.31 7.40
N LYS A 147 12.18 13.82 6.67
CA LYS A 147 12.28 15.25 6.35
C LYS A 147 11.06 15.71 5.52
N ILE A 148 10.68 14.94 4.51
CA ILE A 148 9.51 15.27 3.67
C ILE A 148 8.23 15.18 4.48
N MET A 149 8.05 14.17 5.35
CA MET A 149 6.87 14.07 6.22
C MET A 149 6.73 15.27 7.17
N GLN A 150 7.83 15.72 7.77
CA GLN A 150 7.84 16.93 8.60
C GLN A 150 7.39 18.17 7.80
N LEU A 151 7.90 18.35 6.58
CA LEU A 151 7.47 19.43 5.69
C LEU A 151 5.98 19.30 5.33
N CYS A 152 5.50 18.11 5.02
CA CYS A 152 4.09 17.85 4.73
C CYS A 152 3.19 18.24 5.90
N CYS A 153 3.58 17.91 7.14
CA CYS A 153 2.81 18.29 8.33
C CYS A 153 2.74 19.82 8.52
N THR A 154 3.83 20.55 8.25
CA THR A 154 3.86 22.02 8.39
C THR A 154 3.10 22.74 7.28
N ARG A 155 2.85 22.07 6.15
CA ARG A 155 2.24 22.62 4.94
C ARG A 155 0.82 22.11 4.66
N ASN A 156 0.21 21.43 5.62
CA ASN A 156 -1.13 20.84 5.47
C ASN A 156 -1.27 19.98 4.19
N VAL A 157 -0.24 19.20 3.89
CA VAL A 157 -0.20 18.29 2.76
C VAL A 157 -0.83 16.95 3.14
N ASN A 158 -1.70 16.40 2.30
CA ASN A 158 -2.24 15.06 2.51
C ASN A 158 -1.24 14.01 1.99
N VAL A 159 -1.02 12.96 2.77
CA VAL A 159 -0.10 11.87 2.42
C VAL A 159 -0.83 10.53 2.43
N LEU A 160 -0.62 9.72 1.40
CA LEU A 160 -0.97 8.31 1.35
C LEU A 160 0.31 7.47 1.36
N ILE A 161 0.32 6.45 2.21
CA ILE A 161 1.38 5.43 2.25
C ILE A 161 0.84 4.14 1.62
N ASP A 162 1.46 3.69 0.54
CA ASP A 162 1.18 2.38 -0.07
C ASP A 162 2.04 1.30 0.57
N MET A 163 1.43 0.46 1.40
CA MET A 163 2.07 -0.67 2.07
C MET A 163 1.64 -2.03 1.50
N ALA A 164 1.28 -2.10 0.21
CA ALA A 164 0.84 -3.35 -0.42
C ALA A 164 1.85 -4.49 -0.31
N TYR A 165 3.14 -4.17 -0.20
CA TYR A 165 4.24 -5.14 -0.14
C TYR A 165 4.84 -5.32 1.25
N ILE A 166 4.30 -4.71 2.30
CA ILE A 166 4.93 -4.70 3.62
C ILE A 166 5.23 -6.10 4.14
N ASN A 167 4.29 -7.03 4.02
CA ASN A 167 4.42 -8.35 4.64
C ASN A 167 5.21 -9.38 3.82
N ILE A 168 5.72 -9.01 2.64
CA ILE A 168 6.66 -9.83 1.85
C ILE A 168 8.01 -9.17 1.69
N SER A 169 8.24 -8.07 2.37
CA SER A 169 9.49 -7.32 2.33
C SER A 169 10.46 -7.73 3.44
N LYS A 170 11.69 -7.28 3.33
CA LYS A 170 12.63 -7.29 4.46
C LYS A 170 12.08 -6.43 5.60
N PRO A 171 12.50 -6.70 6.86
CA PRO A 171 12.13 -5.85 7.98
C PRO A 171 12.37 -4.37 7.70
N VAL A 172 11.35 -3.55 7.90
CA VAL A 172 11.44 -2.10 7.81
C VAL A 172 11.22 -1.46 9.17
N LYS A 173 11.88 -0.31 9.38
CA LYS A 173 11.63 0.56 10.52
C LYS A 173 11.23 1.91 9.96
N VAL A 174 10.00 2.34 10.23
CA VAL A 174 9.45 3.60 9.73
C VAL A 174 8.55 4.26 10.77
N ASN A 175 8.63 5.57 10.87
CA ASN A 175 7.69 6.37 11.64
C ASN A 175 6.48 6.71 10.76
N LEU A 176 5.28 6.32 11.20
CA LEU A 176 3.99 6.64 10.58
C LEU A 176 3.19 7.65 11.42
N ASP A 177 3.79 8.18 12.49
CA ASP A 177 3.14 9.10 13.41
C ASP A 177 3.20 10.57 12.95
N TYR A 178 2.99 10.79 11.68
CA TYR A 178 2.88 12.12 11.11
C TYR A 178 1.42 12.47 10.83
N ASP A 179 0.95 13.63 11.30
CA ASP A 179 -0.46 14.06 11.12
C ASP A 179 -0.84 14.26 9.65
N CYS A 180 0.14 14.50 8.79
CA CYS A 180 -0.07 14.61 7.36
C CYS A 180 -0.43 13.27 6.70
N ILE A 181 -0.08 12.12 7.29
CA ILE A 181 -0.45 10.80 6.76
C ILE A 181 -1.93 10.56 7.05
N LYS A 182 -2.74 10.63 6.00
CA LYS A 182 -4.20 10.46 6.08
C LYS A 182 -4.64 9.03 5.87
N VAL A 183 -3.92 8.29 5.01
CA VAL A 183 -4.26 6.93 4.62
C VAL A 183 -3.02 6.07 4.57
N VAL A 184 -3.12 4.87 5.13
CA VAL A 184 -2.20 3.75 4.87
C VAL A 184 -3.00 2.66 4.16
N ALA A 185 -2.56 2.29 2.96
CA ALA A 185 -3.16 1.23 2.15
C ALA A 185 -2.35 -0.06 2.28
N THR A 186 -3.01 -1.19 2.46
CA THR A 186 -2.36 -2.50 2.55
C THR A 186 -3.22 -3.58 1.91
N SER A 187 -2.66 -4.77 1.65
CA SER A 187 -3.36 -5.85 0.95
C SER A 187 -2.84 -7.22 1.35
N LEU A 188 -3.72 -8.21 1.35
CA LEU A 188 -3.34 -9.62 1.47
C LEU A 188 -2.90 -10.25 0.14
N SER A 189 -3.22 -9.61 -0.98
CA SER A 189 -3.05 -10.17 -2.34
C SER A 189 -1.59 -10.39 -2.77
N LYS A 190 -0.60 -10.01 -1.97
CA LYS A 190 0.82 -10.25 -2.27
C LYS A 190 1.41 -11.37 -1.42
N VAL A 191 0.79 -11.65 -0.30
CA VAL A 191 1.27 -12.64 0.68
C VAL A 191 0.57 -13.98 0.50
N PHE A 192 -0.76 -13.93 0.32
CA PHE A 192 -1.60 -15.11 0.23
C PHE A 192 -2.16 -15.29 -1.19
N PRO A 193 -2.49 -16.51 -1.62
CA PRO A 193 -3.09 -16.81 -2.93
C PRO A 193 -4.56 -16.37 -2.98
N VAL A 194 -4.81 -15.09 -2.64
CA VAL A 194 -6.14 -14.46 -2.61
C VAL A 194 -6.22 -13.23 -3.53
N GLU A 195 -5.32 -13.14 -4.50
CA GLU A 195 -5.26 -12.00 -5.42
C GLU A 195 -6.54 -11.81 -6.23
N THR A 196 -7.26 -12.89 -6.52
CA THR A 196 -8.56 -12.85 -7.21
C THR A 196 -9.70 -12.35 -6.34
N HIS A 197 -9.57 -12.47 -5.01
CA HIS A 197 -10.57 -11.99 -4.04
C HIS A 197 -10.50 -10.48 -3.79
N ARG A 198 -9.43 -9.84 -4.26
CA ARG A 198 -9.24 -8.38 -4.18
C ARG A 198 -9.39 -7.81 -2.77
N ILE A 199 -8.68 -8.39 -1.81
CA ILE A 199 -8.73 -7.98 -0.40
C ILE A 199 -7.69 -6.89 -0.16
N GLY A 200 -8.13 -5.64 -0.17
CA GLY A 200 -7.36 -4.48 0.28
C GLY A 200 -7.93 -3.89 1.56
N MET A 201 -7.13 -3.11 2.24
CA MET A 201 -7.54 -2.42 3.46
C MET A 201 -6.99 -1.02 3.48
N ARG A 202 -7.79 -0.13 4.03
CA ARG A 202 -7.47 1.27 4.28
C ARG A 202 -7.44 1.49 5.79
N LEU A 203 -6.34 2.01 6.29
CA LEU A 203 -6.15 2.39 7.68
C LEU A 203 -6.06 3.91 7.78
N MET A 204 -6.77 4.50 8.73
CA MET A 204 -6.85 5.95 8.91
C MET A 204 -6.80 6.31 10.39
N LYS A 205 -6.24 7.49 10.71
CA LYS A 205 -6.29 8.06 12.07
C LYS A 205 -7.66 8.65 12.38
N ASP A 206 -8.20 9.39 11.41
CA ASP A 206 -9.53 10.01 11.47
C ASP A 206 -10.45 9.32 10.45
N TYR A 207 -11.74 9.25 10.79
CA TYR A 207 -12.73 8.74 9.85
C TYR A 207 -12.85 9.67 8.65
N LEU A 208 -12.65 9.13 7.46
CA LEU A 208 -12.90 9.83 6.20
C LEU A 208 -14.21 9.29 5.62
N ASP A 209 -15.23 10.12 5.60
CA ASP A 209 -16.48 9.82 4.88
C ASP A 209 -16.24 10.02 3.39
N ASP A 210 -16.21 8.93 2.67
CA ASP A 210 -16.01 8.88 1.22
C ASP A 210 -17.11 8.06 0.53
N SER A 211 -18.27 7.98 1.20
CA SER A 211 -19.50 7.36 0.69
C SER A 211 -20.15 8.21 -0.41
#